data_27dfa83428acf68ee5bd6b642f5ea3ec
#
_entry.id   27dfa83428acf68ee5bd6b642f5ea3ec
#
_cell.length_a   1.000
_cell.length_b   1.000
_cell.length_c   1.000
_cell.angle_alpha   90.00
_cell.angle_beta   90.00
_cell.angle_gamma   90.00
#
_symmetry.space_group_name_H-M   'P 1'
#
loop_
_entity.id
_entity.type
_entity.pdbx_description
1 polymer ?
#
loop_
_entity_poly.entity_id
_entity_poly.type
_entity_poly.pdbx_seq_one_letter_code
_entity_poly.pdbx_strand_id
1 'polypeptide(L)'
;MKKIVQIVALVLVMASCENDIKTNLPAFLGEKDNIAWRASDTKITANSGGTITINAYKDNEMVTITVPNTVGTHYLGTTNQGVNATYSYSNQQSLSYFETALIEGPVFKLQGVTIPGTGYAALNGNNVTTTGGSGNGLSLKIQTNSSGAVTGATIVSRGVGYEPGDLITVNGGNGNAKVTVLNVSKSNGEVEIEKIEGNLYSGTFKFNAVDEQGTVVNFNKGIFYKVPIL
;
A
#
# COMPACT_ATOMS: atom_id res chain seq x y z
N MET A 1 25.35 10.71 46.24
CA MET A 1 26.26 10.68 45.10
C MET A 1 26.07 9.48 44.18
N LYS A 2 25.84 8.23 44.70
CA LYS A 2 25.58 7.04 43.81
C LYS A 2 24.37 7.14 42.89
N LYS A 3 23.27 7.78 43.34
CA LYS A 3 22.01 7.92 42.53
C LYS A 3 22.15 8.92 41.39
N ILE A 4 22.99 9.95 41.53
CA ILE A 4 23.23 10.96 40.47
C ILE A 4 24.09 10.35 39.34
N VAL A 5 25.04 9.51 39.68
CA VAL A 5 25.89 8.81 38.68
C VAL A 5 25.09 7.84 37.84
N GLN A 6 24.07 7.16 38.41
CA GLN A 6 23.20 6.25 37.68
C GLN A 6 22.27 6.99 36.70
N ILE A 7 21.79 8.20 37.05
CA ILE A 7 20.95 9.00 36.17
C ILE A 7 21.78 9.56 35.01
N VAL A 8 23.00 10.00 35.24
CA VAL A 8 23.90 10.50 34.19
C VAL A 8 24.32 9.38 33.24
N ALA A 9 24.55 8.15 33.72
CA ALA A 9 24.85 6.99 32.88
C ALA A 9 23.63 6.58 32.00
N LEU A 10 22.39 6.70 32.52
CA LEU A 10 21.17 6.38 31.75
C LEU A 10 20.90 7.39 30.64
N VAL A 11 21.21 8.68 30.86
CA VAL A 11 21.05 9.74 29.85
C VAL A 11 22.08 9.61 28.72
N LEU A 12 23.29 9.14 29.03
CA LEU A 12 24.34 8.91 28.03
C LEU A 12 24.05 7.73 27.09
N VAL A 13 23.27 6.74 27.53
CA VAL A 13 22.89 5.60 26.68
C VAL A 13 21.78 6.01 25.66
N MET A 14 20.95 7.00 25.98
CA MET A 14 19.89 7.49 25.08
C MET A 14 20.45 8.37 23.95
N ALA A 15 21.62 8.96 24.13
CA ALA A 15 22.26 9.80 23.11
C ALA A 15 23.01 9.02 22.01
N SER A 16 23.18 7.69 22.19
CA SER A 16 24.00 6.86 21.29
C SER A 16 23.25 6.41 20.02
N CYS A 17 21.91 6.46 19.98
CA CYS A 17 21.15 5.98 18.81
C CYS A 17 21.00 7.02 17.68
N GLU A 18 21.29 8.28 17.90
CA GLU A 18 21.12 9.34 16.89
C GLU A 18 22.32 9.48 15.92
N ASN A 19 23.45 8.89 16.26
CA ASN A 19 24.70 9.12 15.50
C ASN A 19 24.92 8.16 14.32
N ASP A 20 24.26 6.98 14.27
CA ASP A 20 24.51 6.00 13.23
C ASP A 20 23.99 6.41 11.83
N ILE A 21 22.95 7.25 11.78
CA ILE A 21 22.39 7.74 10.50
C ILE A 21 23.32 8.81 9.89
N LYS A 22 23.99 9.59 10.71
CA LYS A 22 24.87 10.70 10.26
C LYS A 22 26.24 10.26 9.73
N THR A 23 26.65 9.04 10.01
CA THR A 23 27.98 8.53 9.61
C THR A 23 28.02 7.81 8.27
N ASN A 24 26.84 7.35 7.74
CA ASN A 24 26.70 6.68 6.46
C ASN A 24 25.83 7.51 5.49
N LEU A 25 26.43 8.41 4.78
CA LEU A 25 25.81 9.30 3.80
C LEU A 25 26.09 8.85 2.35
N PRO A 26 25.11 8.92 1.45
CA PRO A 26 23.67 9.10 1.66
C PRO A 26 23.01 7.88 2.31
N ALA A 27 21.87 8.05 2.99
CA ALA A 27 21.16 6.95 3.63
C ALA A 27 19.70 6.87 3.19
N PHE A 28 19.21 5.66 2.93
CA PHE A 28 17.80 5.34 2.78
C PHE A 28 17.52 4.03 3.52
N LEU A 29 16.70 4.10 4.55
CA LEU A 29 16.46 2.97 5.45
C LEU A 29 15.04 3.03 6.04
N GLY A 30 14.57 1.92 6.58
CA GLY A 30 13.28 1.78 7.25
C GLY A 30 13.05 0.35 7.70
N GLU A 31 11.79 0.02 7.93
CA GLU A 31 11.33 -1.34 8.19
C GLU A 31 10.38 -1.78 7.05
N LYS A 32 10.66 -2.92 6.44
CA LYS A 32 9.77 -3.61 5.49
C LYS A 32 9.14 -4.78 6.23
N ASP A 33 7.81 -4.77 6.37
CA ASP A 33 7.07 -5.80 7.09
C ASP A 33 7.63 -6.07 8.50
N ASN A 34 8.02 -5.00 9.22
CA ASN A 34 8.68 -4.98 10.52
C ASN A 34 10.10 -5.57 10.55
N ILE A 35 10.73 -5.76 9.40
CA ILE A 35 12.13 -6.20 9.28
C ILE A 35 12.97 -5.02 8.79
N ALA A 36 14.12 -4.78 9.44
CA ALA A 36 15.03 -3.70 9.04
C ALA A 36 15.42 -3.83 7.56
N TRP A 37 15.21 -2.76 6.82
CA TRP A 37 15.54 -2.62 5.41
C TRP A 37 16.42 -1.40 5.19
N ARG A 38 17.53 -1.57 4.49
CA ARG A 38 18.48 -0.48 4.19
C ARG A 38 18.95 -0.62 2.76
N ALA A 39 18.85 0.47 2.00
CA ALA A 39 19.39 0.52 0.65
C ALA A 39 20.93 0.45 0.67
N SER A 40 21.48 -0.27 -0.31
CA SER A 40 22.92 -0.26 -0.63
C SER A 40 23.29 0.93 -1.52
N ASP A 41 22.33 1.43 -2.30
CA ASP A 41 22.49 2.61 -3.15
C ASP A 41 21.18 3.40 -3.23
N THR A 42 21.30 4.73 -3.33
CA THR A 42 20.12 5.62 -3.42
C THR A 42 20.46 6.86 -4.23
N LYS A 43 19.55 7.22 -5.14
CA LYS A 43 19.66 8.43 -5.97
C LYS A 43 18.32 9.10 -6.16
N ILE A 44 18.34 10.41 -6.41
CA ILE A 44 17.18 11.19 -6.79
C ILE A 44 17.37 11.70 -8.21
N THR A 45 16.32 11.68 -9.00
CA THR A 45 16.26 12.27 -10.33
C THR A 45 15.13 13.29 -10.39
N ALA A 46 15.38 14.43 -11.07
CA ALA A 46 14.33 15.40 -11.38
C ALA A 46 13.51 14.92 -12.58
N ASN A 47 12.18 15.06 -12.48
CA ASN A 47 11.28 14.74 -13.58
C ASN A 47 10.73 16.03 -14.23
N SER A 48 10.30 15.92 -15.49
CA SER A 48 9.48 16.95 -16.12
C SER A 48 8.17 17.10 -15.32
N GLY A 49 7.75 18.33 -15.05
CA GLY A 49 6.50 18.59 -14.30
C GLY A 49 6.69 18.86 -12.81
N GLY A 50 7.93 19.08 -12.34
CA GLY A 50 8.20 19.55 -10.98
C GLY A 50 8.12 18.46 -9.90
N THR A 51 8.26 17.21 -10.27
CA THR A 51 8.40 16.07 -9.34
C THR A 51 9.84 15.58 -9.30
N ILE A 52 10.16 14.82 -8.26
CA ILE A 52 11.40 14.05 -8.12
C ILE A 52 11.06 12.57 -7.95
N THR A 53 11.98 11.72 -8.37
CA THR A 53 11.92 10.28 -8.11
C THR A 53 13.13 9.86 -7.27
N ILE A 54 12.87 9.30 -6.10
CA ILE A 54 13.86 8.67 -5.22
C ILE A 54 13.89 7.20 -5.55
N ASN A 55 15.05 6.68 -5.97
CA ASN A 55 15.27 5.25 -6.20
C ASN A 55 16.24 4.72 -5.16
N ALA A 56 15.84 3.69 -4.45
CA ALA A 56 16.64 3.03 -3.42
C ALA A 56 16.74 1.53 -3.73
N TYR A 57 17.96 1.04 -3.81
CA TYR A 57 18.29 -0.32 -4.25
C TYR A 57 18.88 -1.13 -3.10
N LYS A 58 18.46 -2.38 -2.98
CA LYS A 58 19.06 -3.35 -2.06
C LYS A 58 19.02 -4.73 -2.72
N ASP A 59 20.19 -5.24 -3.11
CA ASP A 59 20.31 -6.51 -3.81
C ASP A 59 19.39 -6.54 -5.07
N ASN A 60 18.37 -7.38 -5.06
CA ASN A 60 17.36 -7.51 -6.10
C ASN A 60 16.02 -6.84 -5.73
N GLU A 61 16.01 -6.01 -4.71
CA GLU A 61 14.86 -5.19 -4.28
C GLU A 61 15.05 -3.73 -4.71
N MET A 62 13.96 -3.06 -5.04
CA MET A 62 13.96 -1.63 -5.33
C MET A 62 12.72 -0.97 -4.72
N VAL A 63 12.94 0.15 -4.05
CA VAL A 63 11.91 1.11 -3.65
C VAL A 63 12.03 2.32 -4.55
N THR A 64 10.91 2.76 -5.14
CA THR A 64 10.82 3.99 -5.91
C THR A 64 9.76 4.89 -5.29
N ILE A 65 10.07 6.16 -5.04
CA ILE A 65 9.14 7.15 -4.52
C ILE A 65 9.12 8.35 -5.46
N THR A 66 7.95 8.70 -5.99
CA THR A 66 7.74 9.88 -6.84
C THR A 66 6.87 10.88 -6.09
N VAL A 67 7.40 12.10 -5.88
CA VAL A 67 6.72 13.17 -5.12
C VAL A 67 7.01 14.54 -5.74
N PRO A 68 6.18 15.58 -5.46
CA PRO A 68 6.51 16.95 -5.81
C PRO A 68 7.87 17.38 -5.24
N ASN A 69 8.62 18.18 -5.98
CA ASN A 69 9.92 18.72 -5.57
C ASN A 69 9.73 19.93 -4.65
N THR A 70 9.07 19.73 -3.52
CA THR A 70 8.77 20.76 -2.51
C THR A 70 8.87 20.18 -1.10
N VAL A 71 9.38 20.98 -0.16
CA VAL A 71 9.35 20.65 1.28
C VAL A 71 7.91 20.51 1.74
N GLY A 72 7.64 19.52 2.58
CA GLY A 72 6.32 19.22 3.16
C GLY A 72 5.91 17.78 3.02
N THR A 73 4.69 17.48 3.47
CA THR A 73 4.09 16.14 3.44
C THR A 73 3.32 15.92 2.14
N HIS A 74 3.61 14.81 1.48
CA HIS A 74 2.97 14.36 0.24
C HIS A 74 2.26 13.03 0.50
N TYR A 75 0.94 13.01 0.32
CA TYR A 75 0.13 11.82 0.57
C TYR A 75 0.11 10.90 -0.64
N LEU A 76 0.30 9.60 -0.40
CA LEU A 76 0.25 8.52 -1.37
C LEU A 76 -1.11 7.82 -1.32
N GLY A 77 -1.50 7.20 -2.41
CA GLY A 77 -2.72 6.39 -2.46
C GLY A 77 -3.35 6.35 -3.84
N THR A 78 -4.44 5.60 -3.96
CA THR A 78 -5.14 5.35 -5.23
C THR A 78 -5.71 6.62 -5.88
N THR A 79 -5.97 7.66 -5.09
CA THR A 79 -6.54 8.94 -5.58
C THR A 79 -5.49 9.90 -6.13
N ASN A 80 -4.22 9.59 -6.02
CA ASN A 80 -3.12 10.46 -6.47
C ASN A 80 -2.09 9.67 -7.28
N GLN A 81 -2.33 9.53 -8.56
CA GLN A 81 -1.49 8.78 -9.50
C GLN A 81 -0.10 9.40 -9.72
N GLY A 82 0.01 10.72 -9.59
CA GLY A 82 1.26 11.47 -9.78
C GLY A 82 2.19 11.46 -8.57
N VAL A 83 1.69 11.01 -7.40
CA VAL A 83 2.43 10.93 -6.14
C VAL A 83 2.32 9.50 -5.65
N ASN A 84 3.35 8.71 -5.86
CA ASN A 84 3.29 7.27 -5.63
C ASN A 84 4.60 6.72 -5.03
N ALA A 85 4.48 5.54 -4.42
CA ALA A 85 5.62 4.70 -4.06
C ALA A 85 5.40 3.31 -4.63
N THR A 86 6.49 2.70 -5.06
CA THR A 86 6.51 1.32 -5.54
C THR A 86 7.59 0.51 -4.82
N TYR A 87 7.35 -0.76 -4.69
CA TYR A 87 8.35 -1.72 -4.28
C TYR A 87 8.37 -2.86 -5.27
N SER A 88 9.53 -3.24 -5.73
CA SER A 88 9.72 -4.40 -6.59
C SER A 88 10.79 -5.32 -6.05
N TYR A 89 10.60 -6.60 -6.26
CA TYR A 89 11.53 -7.65 -5.93
C TYR A 89 11.65 -8.61 -7.09
N SER A 90 12.87 -8.85 -7.58
CA SER A 90 13.15 -9.78 -8.65
C SER A 90 13.86 -11.03 -8.11
N ASN A 91 13.29 -12.18 -8.32
CA ASN A 91 14.02 -13.43 -8.21
C ASN A 91 14.30 -13.98 -9.62
N GLN A 92 15.07 -15.06 -9.73
CA GLN A 92 15.49 -15.60 -11.03
C GLN A 92 14.33 -16.04 -11.96
N GLN A 93 13.07 -16.08 -11.46
CA GLN A 93 11.91 -16.64 -12.17
C GLN A 93 10.73 -15.67 -12.27
N SER A 94 10.65 -14.65 -11.41
CA SER A 94 9.52 -13.72 -11.37
C SER A 94 9.92 -12.34 -10.87
N LEU A 95 9.17 -11.33 -11.31
CA LEU A 95 9.16 -9.97 -10.78
C LEU A 95 7.88 -9.80 -9.96
N SER A 96 8.02 -9.49 -8.68
CA SER A 96 6.91 -9.02 -7.86
C SER A 96 6.91 -7.50 -7.84
N TYR A 97 5.75 -6.89 -8.05
CA TYR A 97 5.58 -5.45 -8.15
C TYR A 97 4.39 -5.01 -7.28
N PHE A 98 4.62 -3.99 -6.46
CA PHE A 98 3.66 -3.42 -5.54
C PHE A 98 3.64 -1.91 -5.72
N GLU A 99 2.46 -1.29 -5.68
CA GLU A 99 2.35 0.16 -5.84
C GLU A 99 1.27 0.78 -4.95
N THR A 100 1.38 2.07 -4.68
CA THR A 100 0.38 2.85 -3.95
C THR A 100 -0.65 3.50 -4.86
N ALA A 101 -0.41 3.53 -6.17
CA ALA A 101 -1.24 4.22 -7.17
C ALA A 101 -2.24 3.30 -7.88
N LEU A 102 -2.35 2.04 -7.50
CA LEU A 102 -3.24 1.07 -8.13
C LEU A 102 -4.71 1.49 -7.98
N ILE A 103 -5.38 1.80 -9.10
CA ILE A 103 -6.81 2.16 -9.13
C ILE A 103 -7.71 0.97 -9.40
N GLU A 104 -7.25 0.06 -10.25
CA GLU A 104 -7.89 -1.22 -10.52
C GLU A 104 -7.23 -2.29 -9.65
N GLY A 105 -8.02 -3.25 -9.16
CA GLY A 105 -7.39 -4.32 -8.38
C GLY A 105 -8.37 -5.27 -7.74
N PRO A 106 -7.87 -6.08 -6.81
CA PRO A 106 -8.71 -6.96 -6.01
C PRO A 106 -9.67 -6.15 -5.14
N VAL A 107 -10.89 -6.63 -4.97
CA VAL A 107 -11.90 -5.98 -4.11
C VAL A 107 -11.43 -6.00 -2.66
N PHE A 108 -11.24 -4.82 -2.07
CA PHE A 108 -10.90 -4.72 -0.66
C PHE A 108 -12.14 -4.79 0.23
N LYS A 109 -13.20 -4.03 -0.13
CA LYS A 109 -14.44 -3.95 0.65
C LYS A 109 -15.64 -3.75 -0.26
N LEU A 110 -16.75 -4.39 0.08
CA LEU A 110 -18.06 -4.16 -0.53
C LEU A 110 -18.81 -3.08 0.25
N GLN A 111 -19.61 -2.29 -0.44
CA GLN A 111 -20.55 -1.35 0.17
C GLN A 111 -21.68 -2.12 0.89
N GLY A 112 -22.02 -3.33 0.39
CA GLY A 112 -23.05 -4.20 0.89
C GLY A 112 -23.91 -4.75 -0.26
N VAL A 113 -25.03 -5.39 0.07
CA VAL A 113 -26.01 -5.85 -0.90
C VAL A 113 -26.81 -4.64 -1.39
N THR A 114 -26.64 -4.30 -2.66
CA THR A 114 -27.29 -3.14 -3.30
C THR A 114 -28.69 -3.52 -3.81
N ILE A 115 -28.80 -4.72 -4.38
CA ILE A 115 -30.06 -5.31 -4.82
C ILE A 115 -30.16 -6.71 -4.25
N PRO A 116 -31.13 -6.99 -3.36
CA PRO A 116 -31.23 -8.29 -2.68
C PRO A 116 -31.50 -9.47 -3.63
N GLY A 117 -32.18 -9.22 -4.76
CA GLY A 117 -32.58 -10.25 -5.70
C GLY A 117 -33.60 -11.25 -5.13
N THR A 118 -33.81 -12.36 -5.83
CA THR A 118 -34.72 -13.44 -5.45
C THR A 118 -34.19 -14.81 -5.90
N GLY A 119 -34.70 -15.88 -5.28
CA GLY A 119 -34.39 -17.25 -5.70
C GLY A 119 -33.08 -17.82 -5.13
N TYR A 120 -32.45 -17.15 -4.18
CA TYR A 120 -31.13 -17.55 -3.61
C TYR A 120 -31.24 -18.44 -2.35
N ALA A 121 -32.44 -18.88 -1.93
CA ALA A 121 -32.62 -19.62 -0.67
C ALA A 121 -31.71 -20.86 -0.56
N ALA A 122 -31.56 -21.64 -1.63
CA ALA A 122 -30.70 -22.84 -1.67
C ALA A 122 -29.19 -22.52 -1.60
N LEU A 123 -28.80 -21.27 -1.78
CA LEU A 123 -27.40 -20.82 -1.77
C LEU A 123 -27.00 -20.16 -0.45
N ASN A 124 -27.88 -20.16 0.55
CA ASN A 124 -27.59 -19.61 1.87
C ASN A 124 -26.37 -20.25 2.50
N GLY A 125 -25.39 -19.43 2.88
CA GLY A 125 -24.12 -19.88 3.47
C GLY A 125 -23.12 -20.49 2.49
N ASN A 126 -23.44 -20.55 1.19
CA ASN A 126 -22.56 -21.11 0.16
C ASN A 126 -21.69 -20.04 -0.49
N ASN A 127 -20.57 -20.50 -1.06
CA ASN A 127 -19.72 -19.69 -1.91
C ASN A 127 -20.33 -19.66 -3.33
N VAL A 128 -20.44 -18.47 -3.86
CA VAL A 128 -20.96 -18.24 -5.21
C VAL A 128 -19.98 -17.39 -6.02
N THR A 129 -19.90 -17.64 -7.31
CA THR A 129 -19.16 -16.78 -8.24
C THR A 129 -19.95 -15.51 -8.54
N THR A 130 -19.30 -14.56 -9.18
CA THR A 130 -19.93 -13.30 -9.60
C THR A 130 -19.65 -13.01 -11.06
N THR A 131 -20.42 -12.08 -11.64
CA THR A 131 -20.22 -11.54 -12.98
C THR A 131 -20.50 -10.04 -12.99
N GLY A 132 -19.96 -9.32 -13.99
CA GLY A 132 -20.13 -7.87 -14.12
C GLY A 132 -19.05 -7.08 -13.38
N GLY A 133 -19.12 -5.76 -13.52
CA GLY A 133 -18.04 -4.87 -13.15
C GLY A 133 -16.90 -4.89 -14.19
N SER A 134 -15.81 -4.18 -13.90
CA SER A 134 -14.61 -4.10 -14.76
C SER A 134 -13.69 -5.32 -14.60
N GLY A 135 -13.71 -5.97 -13.44
CA GLY A 135 -12.83 -7.07 -13.07
C GLY A 135 -13.41 -8.47 -13.26
N ASN A 136 -12.68 -9.45 -12.76
CA ASN A 136 -13.07 -10.87 -12.78
C ASN A 136 -12.56 -11.63 -11.54
N GLY A 137 -13.08 -12.84 -11.30
CA GLY A 137 -12.60 -13.75 -10.25
C GLY A 137 -13.08 -13.43 -8.84
N LEU A 138 -13.93 -12.41 -8.62
CA LEU A 138 -14.57 -12.19 -7.31
C LEU A 138 -15.51 -13.36 -7.01
N SER A 139 -15.42 -13.90 -5.79
CA SER A 139 -16.39 -14.84 -5.26
C SER A 139 -16.81 -14.46 -3.85
N LEU A 140 -18.08 -14.76 -3.53
CA LEU A 140 -18.72 -14.32 -2.30
C LEU A 140 -19.34 -15.49 -1.56
N LYS A 141 -19.31 -15.46 -0.23
CA LYS A 141 -20.20 -16.26 0.60
C LYS A 141 -21.42 -15.41 0.90
N ILE A 142 -22.61 -15.89 0.52
CA ILE A 142 -23.85 -15.13 0.68
C ILE A 142 -24.68 -15.65 1.84
N GLN A 143 -25.46 -14.73 2.41
CA GLN A 143 -26.53 -15.02 3.36
C GLN A 143 -27.87 -14.61 2.75
N THR A 144 -28.92 -15.38 2.99
CA THR A 144 -30.25 -15.12 2.47
C THR A 144 -31.29 -15.17 3.58
N ASN A 145 -32.41 -14.48 3.37
CA ASN A 145 -33.60 -14.62 4.22
C ASN A 145 -34.49 -15.79 3.74
N SER A 146 -35.61 -16.03 4.44
CA SER A 146 -36.56 -17.08 4.13
C SER A 146 -37.26 -16.92 2.78
N SER A 147 -37.32 -15.70 2.23
CA SER A 147 -37.88 -15.42 0.89
C SER A 147 -36.84 -15.60 -0.23
N GLY A 148 -35.61 -16.00 0.10
CA GLY A 148 -34.56 -16.21 -0.87
C GLY A 148 -33.90 -14.91 -1.38
N ALA A 149 -34.05 -13.80 -0.68
CA ALA A 149 -33.35 -12.56 -0.98
C ALA A 149 -31.98 -12.55 -0.28
N VAL A 150 -30.93 -12.09 -0.95
CA VAL A 150 -29.60 -11.96 -0.38
C VAL A 150 -29.58 -10.81 0.63
N THR A 151 -29.17 -11.11 1.86
CA THR A 151 -29.12 -10.13 2.95
C THR A 151 -27.69 -9.78 3.37
N GLY A 152 -26.71 -10.61 2.98
CA GLY A 152 -25.31 -10.38 3.29
C GLY A 152 -24.39 -11.05 2.26
N ALA A 153 -23.21 -10.48 2.09
CA ALA A 153 -22.17 -11.00 1.23
C ALA A 153 -20.79 -10.77 1.86
N THR A 154 -20.00 -11.83 1.95
CA THR A 154 -18.63 -11.79 2.46
C THR A 154 -17.68 -12.23 1.35
N ILE A 155 -16.58 -11.52 1.16
CA ILE A 155 -15.58 -11.82 0.14
C ILE A 155 -14.86 -13.13 0.49
N VAL A 156 -14.82 -14.07 -0.46
CA VAL A 156 -14.05 -15.33 -0.39
C VAL A 156 -12.81 -15.23 -1.27
N SER A 157 -12.97 -14.82 -2.54
CA SER A 157 -11.89 -14.46 -3.44
C SER A 157 -12.07 -13.02 -3.87
N ARG A 158 -10.99 -12.25 -3.89
CA ARG A 158 -11.05 -10.82 -4.15
C ARG A 158 -11.10 -10.48 -5.65
N GLY A 159 -10.72 -11.44 -6.51
CA GLY A 159 -10.58 -11.19 -7.95
C GLY A 159 -9.52 -10.15 -8.28
N VAL A 160 -9.51 -9.69 -9.50
CA VAL A 160 -8.57 -8.67 -10.03
C VAL A 160 -9.28 -7.73 -11.01
N GLY A 161 -8.74 -6.54 -11.22
CA GLY A 161 -9.21 -5.58 -12.22
C GLY A 161 -10.54 -4.89 -11.90
N TYR A 162 -11.00 -4.92 -10.64
CA TYR A 162 -12.19 -4.20 -10.21
C TYR A 162 -11.89 -2.73 -9.91
N GLU A 163 -12.91 -1.89 -10.08
CA GLU A 163 -12.89 -0.47 -9.72
C GLU A 163 -13.91 -0.15 -8.60
N PRO A 164 -13.67 0.88 -7.78
CA PRO A 164 -14.67 1.39 -6.85
C PRO A 164 -15.93 1.84 -7.59
N GLY A 165 -17.10 1.40 -7.11
CA GLY A 165 -18.38 1.68 -7.75
C GLY A 165 -18.87 0.56 -8.67
N ASP A 166 -18.04 -0.43 -8.99
CA ASP A 166 -18.47 -1.59 -9.78
C ASP A 166 -19.71 -2.26 -9.19
N LEU A 167 -20.71 -2.48 -10.05
CA LEU A 167 -21.94 -3.18 -9.71
C LEU A 167 -21.85 -4.64 -10.16
N ILE A 168 -21.73 -5.53 -9.19
CA ILE A 168 -21.43 -6.94 -9.38
C ILE A 168 -22.70 -7.77 -9.23
N THR A 169 -22.98 -8.65 -10.17
CA THR A 169 -24.10 -9.61 -10.12
C THR A 169 -23.66 -10.88 -9.39
N VAL A 170 -24.43 -11.30 -8.40
CA VAL A 170 -24.24 -12.57 -7.69
C VAL A 170 -24.84 -13.70 -8.55
N ASN A 171 -24.03 -14.68 -8.92
CA ASN A 171 -24.47 -15.78 -9.77
C ASN A 171 -25.38 -16.76 -8.98
N GLY A 172 -26.35 -17.34 -9.68
CA GLY A 172 -27.35 -18.24 -9.11
C GLY A 172 -28.67 -17.52 -8.82
N GLY A 173 -29.58 -18.17 -8.11
CA GLY A 173 -30.94 -17.67 -7.93
C GLY A 173 -31.59 -17.27 -9.27
N ASN A 174 -32.21 -16.11 -9.30
CA ASN A 174 -32.76 -15.54 -10.55
C ASN A 174 -31.76 -14.60 -11.26
N GLY A 175 -30.48 -14.60 -10.86
CA GLY A 175 -29.41 -13.77 -11.46
C GLY A 175 -29.58 -12.26 -11.27
N ASN A 176 -30.32 -11.83 -10.25
CA ASN A 176 -30.71 -10.43 -10.08
C ASN A 176 -30.23 -9.77 -8.77
N ALA A 177 -29.55 -10.53 -7.89
CA ALA A 177 -28.90 -9.91 -6.72
C ALA A 177 -27.62 -9.19 -7.14
N LYS A 178 -27.38 -8.02 -6.52
CA LYS A 178 -26.18 -7.21 -6.81
C LYS A 178 -25.54 -6.67 -5.55
N VAL A 179 -24.22 -6.58 -5.61
CA VAL A 179 -23.37 -5.92 -4.62
C VAL A 179 -22.54 -4.83 -5.30
N THR A 180 -22.17 -3.79 -4.56
CA THR A 180 -21.31 -2.72 -5.09
C THR A 180 -19.93 -2.79 -4.45
N VAL A 181 -18.89 -2.66 -5.26
CA VAL A 181 -17.50 -2.52 -4.78
C VAL A 181 -17.35 -1.14 -4.14
N LEU A 182 -17.02 -1.11 -2.84
CA LEU A 182 -16.76 0.14 -2.14
C LEU A 182 -15.36 0.66 -2.44
N ASN A 183 -14.37 -0.21 -2.32
CA ASN A 183 -12.98 0.08 -2.66
C ASN A 183 -12.22 -1.19 -3.05
N VAL A 184 -11.15 -0.98 -3.79
CA VAL A 184 -10.18 -2.00 -4.19
C VAL A 184 -8.94 -1.88 -3.31
N SER A 185 -7.95 -2.64 -3.51
CA SER A 185 -6.66 -2.76 -2.83
C SER A 185 -6.37 -1.75 -1.70
N LYS A 186 -5.76 -2.21 -0.63
CA LYS A 186 -5.38 -1.35 0.50
C LYS A 186 -3.99 -0.75 0.23
N SER A 187 -3.95 0.42 -0.41
CA SER A 187 -2.75 1.21 -0.63
C SER A 187 -2.89 2.61 -0.06
N ASN A 188 -1.88 3.09 0.63
CA ASN A 188 -1.80 4.43 1.20
C ASN A 188 -0.37 4.75 1.67
N GLY A 189 -0.15 5.96 2.11
CA GLY A 189 1.10 6.36 2.75
C GLY A 189 1.33 7.85 2.70
N GLU A 190 2.49 8.24 3.17
CA GLU A 190 2.97 9.61 3.09
C GLU A 190 4.50 9.65 2.99
N VAL A 191 4.98 10.69 2.34
CA VAL A 191 6.39 11.03 2.25
C VAL A 191 6.53 12.48 2.69
N GLU A 192 7.40 12.76 3.61
CA GLU A 192 7.72 14.11 4.04
C GLU A 192 9.13 14.48 3.57
N ILE A 193 9.24 15.50 2.72
CA ILE A 193 10.50 16.15 2.45
C ILE A 193 10.70 17.20 3.53
N GLU A 194 11.53 16.89 4.50
CA GLU A 194 11.80 17.78 5.64
C GLU A 194 12.76 18.91 5.25
N LYS A 195 13.73 18.60 4.39
CA LYS A 195 14.81 19.54 4.06
C LYS A 195 15.39 19.30 2.67
N ILE A 196 15.69 20.41 1.98
CA ILE A 196 16.48 20.46 0.74
C ILE A 196 17.66 21.40 0.99
N GLU A 197 18.88 20.87 0.99
CA GLU A 197 20.13 21.62 1.19
C GLU A 197 20.98 21.57 -0.09
N GLY A 198 20.86 22.59 -0.93
CA GLY A 198 21.46 22.56 -2.27
C GLY A 198 20.85 21.44 -3.11
N ASN A 199 21.62 20.40 -3.40
CA ASN A 199 21.16 19.23 -4.15
C ASN A 199 20.92 17.99 -3.26
N LEU A 200 20.87 18.14 -1.93
CA LEU A 200 20.70 17.04 -0.97
C LEU A 200 19.32 17.10 -0.34
N TYR A 201 18.61 15.95 -0.36
CA TYR A 201 17.27 15.79 0.17
C TYR A 201 17.27 14.93 1.42
N SER A 202 16.49 15.35 2.42
CA SER A 202 16.29 14.60 3.65
C SER A 202 14.82 14.59 4.02
N GLY A 203 14.34 13.48 4.62
CA GLY A 203 12.96 13.35 5.02
C GLY A 203 12.61 11.95 5.47
N THR A 204 11.31 11.70 5.60
CA THR A 204 10.75 10.44 6.08
C THR A 204 9.71 9.87 5.11
N PHE A 205 9.42 8.57 5.24
CA PHE A 205 8.38 7.92 4.47
C PHE A 205 7.75 6.75 5.21
N LYS A 206 6.49 6.50 4.91
CA LYS A 206 5.79 5.26 5.27
C LYS A 206 4.71 4.99 4.24
N PHE A 207 4.53 3.73 3.84
CA PHE A 207 3.49 3.37 2.89
C PHE A 207 3.09 1.91 2.98
N ASN A 208 1.87 1.63 2.53
CA ASN A 208 1.41 0.31 2.11
C ASN A 208 1.31 0.31 0.59
N ALA A 209 2.00 -0.58 -0.06
CA ALA A 209 1.85 -0.85 -1.49
C ALA A 209 1.23 -2.23 -1.70
N VAL A 210 0.53 -2.42 -2.79
CA VAL A 210 -0.21 -3.65 -3.08
C VAL A 210 0.11 -4.16 -4.47
N ASP A 211 0.07 -5.49 -4.63
CA ASP A 211 0.12 -6.12 -5.95
C ASP A 211 -1.30 -6.33 -6.52
N GLU A 212 -1.38 -6.83 -7.75
CA GLU A 212 -2.64 -7.15 -8.43
C GLU A 212 -3.46 -8.23 -7.71
N GLN A 213 -2.84 -9.05 -6.87
CA GLN A 213 -3.50 -10.08 -6.07
C GLN A 213 -3.99 -9.56 -4.72
N GLY A 214 -3.68 -8.30 -4.37
CA GLY A 214 -4.03 -7.67 -3.10
C GLY A 214 -3.10 -8.03 -1.95
N THR A 215 -1.94 -8.58 -2.24
CA THR A 215 -0.87 -8.74 -1.24
C THR A 215 -0.33 -7.38 -0.87
N VAL A 216 -0.15 -7.11 0.40
CA VAL A 216 0.33 -5.82 0.90
C VAL A 216 1.77 -5.97 1.35
N VAL A 217 2.64 -5.05 0.91
CA VAL A 217 3.93 -4.80 1.51
C VAL A 217 3.86 -3.49 2.30
N ASN A 218 4.39 -3.50 3.52
CA ASN A 218 4.38 -2.35 4.41
C ASN A 218 5.79 -1.81 4.60
N PHE A 219 5.96 -0.50 4.43
CA PHE A 219 7.17 0.23 4.82
C PHE A 219 6.84 1.22 5.93
N ASN A 220 7.57 1.11 7.05
CA ASN A 220 7.46 1.97 8.23
C ASN A 220 8.81 2.56 8.62
N LYS A 221 8.77 3.63 9.43
CA LYS A 221 9.97 4.29 10.00
C LYS A 221 11.03 4.60 8.94
N GLY A 222 10.54 4.90 7.73
CA GLY A 222 11.40 5.20 6.59
C GLY A 222 12.08 6.55 6.77
N ILE A 223 13.38 6.60 6.47
CA ILE A 223 14.19 7.81 6.50
C ILE A 223 15.05 7.83 5.24
N PHE A 224 15.09 8.96 4.55
CA PHE A 224 16.12 9.27 3.58
C PHE A 224 16.89 10.50 4.04
N TYR A 225 18.22 10.43 3.99
CA TYR A 225 19.08 11.46 4.56
C TYR A 225 20.22 11.82 3.62
N LYS A 226 20.26 13.11 3.25
CA LYS A 226 21.24 13.72 2.34
C LYS A 226 21.45 12.93 1.04
N VAL A 227 20.34 12.49 0.45
CA VAL A 227 20.37 11.83 -0.85
C VAL A 227 20.54 12.87 -1.94
N PRO A 228 21.54 12.75 -2.83
CA PRO A 228 21.79 13.73 -3.87
C PRO A 228 20.79 13.58 -5.02
N ILE A 229 20.38 14.72 -5.59
CA ILE A 229 19.72 14.77 -6.91
C ILE A 229 20.80 14.82 -8.00
N LEU A 230 20.65 13.98 -9.01
CA LEU A 230 21.57 13.80 -10.13
C LEU A 230 21.01 14.39 -11.41
#